data_2240c9dcc9d272a66f70febac3afd955
#
_entry.id   2240c9dcc9d272a66f70febac3afd955
#
_cell.length_a   1.000
_cell.length_b   1.000
_cell.length_c   1.000
_cell.angle_alpha   90.00
_cell.angle_beta   90.00
_cell.angle_gamma   90.00
#
_symmetry.space_group_name_H-M   'P 1'
#
loop_
_entity.id
_entity.type
_entity.pdbx_description
1 polymer ?
#
loop_
_entity_poly.entity_id
_entity_poly.type
_entity_poly.pdbx_seq_one_letter_code
_entity_poly.pdbx_strand_id
1 'polypeptide(L)'
;MAKPIDGLIPPSGWHYFQSDVKLDGYSLDNLYQVVEHYRAENHLPIGDVRGDVDSFICGNFPRNCHGVDSVVVTSVTAPTRQSELLNDITTWAKNILLSQKQMRLVSDELAEARALTCAKCPKNIKYKSGCSSCIAATDRLTASIRQGRDTYSSKKLSGCSVMRYDNRAAVFFDKEHFELTDSVPALCWLKE
;
A
#
# COMPACT_ATOMS: atom_id res chain seq x y z
N MET A 1 28.65 8.59 3.76
CA MET A 1 27.41 8.12 3.13
C MET A 1 27.27 6.63 3.39
N ALA A 2 26.09 6.19 3.80
CA ALA A 2 25.80 4.76 3.93
C ALA A 2 25.83 4.11 2.55
N LYS A 3 26.33 2.86 2.47
CA LYS A 3 26.41 2.11 1.20
C LYS A 3 25.70 0.77 1.35
N PRO A 4 24.93 0.33 0.35
CA PRO A 4 24.38 -1.01 0.34
C PRO A 4 25.46 -2.09 0.51
N ILE A 5 25.11 -3.15 1.24
CA ILE A 5 25.99 -4.30 1.44
C ILE A 5 25.91 -5.20 0.22
N ASP A 6 27.04 -5.46 -0.44
CA ASP A 6 27.09 -6.37 -1.57
C ASP A 6 26.56 -7.76 -1.19
N GLY A 7 25.67 -8.30 -1.99
CA GLY A 7 25.07 -9.61 -1.78
C GLY A 7 23.83 -9.64 -0.86
N LEU A 8 23.50 -8.56 -0.16
CA LEU A 8 22.26 -8.45 0.62
C LEU A 8 21.14 -7.84 -0.21
N ILE A 9 20.42 -8.70 -0.92
CA ILE A 9 19.27 -8.26 -1.76
C ILE A 9 18.14 -7.74 -0.86
N PRO A 10 17.61 -6.52 -1.11
CA PRO A 10 16.44 -6.02 -0.41
C PRO A 10 15.23 -6.96 -0.57
N PRO A 11 14.29 -7.01 0.39
CA PRO A 11 13.12 -7.91 0.33
C PRO A 11 12.26 -7.80 -0.93
N SER A 12 12.25 -6.61 -1.56
CA SER A 12 11.52 -6.32 -2.81
C SER A 12 12.41 -6.36 -4.07
N GLY A 13 13.65 -6.88 -3.97
CA GLY A 13 14.65 -6.81 -5.04
C GLY A 13 15.31 -5.44 -5.16
N TRP A 14 16.24 -5.32 -6.12
CA TRP A 14 16.91 -4.06 -6.42
C TRP A 14 15.99 -3.17 -7.23
N HIS A 15 15.52 -2.06 -6.65
CA HIS A 15 14.69 -1.09 -7.35
C HIS A 15 14.92 0.35 -6.85
N TYR A 16 14.59 1.30 -7.71
CA TYR A 16 14.65 2.74 -7.46
C TYR A 16 13.44 3.42 -8.07
N PHE A 17 12.96 4.47 -7.46
CA PHE A 17 11.87 5.29 -8.03
C PHE A 17 12.42 6.62 -8.52
N GLN A 18 12.35 6.85 -9.83
CA GLN A 18 12.60 8.14 -10.45
C GLN A 18 11.25 8.80 -10.69
N SER A 19 10.90 9.78 -9.86
CA SER A 19 9.54 10.33 -9.81
C SER A 19 8.50 9.22 -9.51
N ASP A 20 7.60 8.92 -10.44
CA ASP A 20 6.57 7.88 -10.29
C ASP A 20 6.92 6.58 -11.06
N VAL A 21 8.09 6.51 -11.67
CA VAL A 21 8.53 5.34 -12.46
C VAL A 21 9.40 4.44 -11.61
N LYS A 22 9.00 3.17 -11.47
CA LYS A 22 9.80 2.13 -10.83
C LYS A 22 10.82 1.58 -11.82
N LEU A 23 12.09 1.65 -11.46
CA LEU A 23 13.20 1.11 -12.20
C LEU A 23 13.73 -0.11 -11.44
N ASP A 24 13.77 -1.26 -12.07
CA ASP A 24 14.19 -2.53 -11.48
C ASP A 24 15.54 -2.98 -12.04
N GLY A 25 16.42 -3.48 -11.16
CA GLY A 25 17.68 -4.11 -11.52
C GLY A 25 17.79 -5.53 -10.97
N TYR A 26 18.54 -6.39 -11.62
CA TYR A 26 18.85 -7.75 -11.11
C TYR A 26 20.04 -7.74 -10.14
N SER A 27 20.83 -6.67 -10.11
CA SER A 27 21.90 -6.39 -9.16
C SER A 27 21.95 -4.89 -8.87
N LEU A 28 22.72 -4.49 -7.84
CA LEU A 28 22.93 -3.08 -7.52
C LEU A 28 23.61 -2.33 -8.68
N ASP A 29 24.67 -2.90 -9.25
CA ASP A 29 25.37 -2.29 -10.39
C ASP A 29 24.49 -2.18 -11.63
N ASN A 30 23.64 -3.16 -11.88
CA ASN A 30 22.66 -3.10 -12.97
C ASN A 30 21.63 -2.01 -12.69
N LEU A 31 21.17 -1.85 -11.45
CA LEU A 31 20.22 -0.79 -11.10
C LEU A 31 20.80 0.61 -11.37
N TYR A 32 22.09 0.85 -11.06
CA TYR A 32 22.75 2.12 -11.41
C TYR A 32 22.70 2.37 -12.93
N GLN A 33 23.03 1.36 -13.73
CA GLN A 33 22.99 1.47 -15.20
C GLN A 33 21.57 1.74 -15.72
N VAL A 34 20.57 1.07 -15.17
CA VAL A 34 19.16 1.28 -15.54
C VAL A 34 18.72 2.72 -15.23
N VAL A 35 19.09 3.25 -14.05
CA VAL A 35 18.74 4.62 -13.66
C VAL A 35 19.46 5.65 -14.54
N GLU A 36 20.74 5.43 -14.81
CA GLU A 36 21.52 6.31 -15.68
C GLU A 36 20.95 6.35 -17.10
N HIS A 37 20.67 5.18 -17.68
CA HIS A 37 20.06 5.05 -19.00
C HIS A 37 18.68 5.72 -19.06
N TYR A 38 17.82 5.46 -18.07
CA TYR A 38 16.52 6.11 -18.00
C TYR A 38 16.61 7.63 -17.95
N ARG A 39 17.55 8.19 -17.16
CA ARG A 39 17.77 9.64 -17.08
C ARG A 39 18.23 10.20 -18.43
N ALA A 40 19.15 9.51 -19.11
CA ALA A 40 19.65 9.91 -20.41
C ALA A 40 18.53 9.91 -21.48
N GLU A 41 17.74 8.86 -21.56
CA GLU A 41 16.64 8.74 -22.54
C GLU A 41 15.54 9.77 -22.32
N ASN A 42 15.27 10.15 -21.07
CA ASN A 42 14.24 11.11 -20.72
C ASN A 42 14.76 12.55 -20.57
N HIS A 43 16.00 12.82 -21.02
CA HIS A 43 16.66 14.13 -20.95
C HIS A 43 16.70 14.73 -19.52
N LEU A 44 16.76 13.86 -18.50
CA LEU A 44 16.89 14.27 -17.11
C LEU A 44 18.36 14.49 -16.75
N PRO A 45 18.68 15.33 -15.75
CA PRO A 45 20.05 15.47 -15.25
C PRO A 45 20.55 14.11 -14.73
N ILE A 46 21.71 13.65 -15.22
CA ILE A 46 22.29 12.37 -14.79
C ILE A 46 22.67 12.45 -13.30
N GLY A 47 23.33 13.53 -12.88
CA GLY A 47 23.70 13.76 -11.48
C GLY A 47 24.53 12.63 -10.85
N ASP A 48 24.45 12.49 -9.54
CA ASP A 48 25.08 11.38 -8.79
C ASP A 48 24.12 10.19 -8.66
N VAL A 49 23.99 9.42 -9.74
CA VAL A 49 23.10 8.24 -9.78
C VAL A 49 23.39 7.27 -8.63
N ARG A 50 24.67 7.01 -8.33
CA ARG A 50 25.05 6.07 -7.24
C ARG A 50 24.61 6.62 -5.89
N GLY A 51 24.92 7.88 -5.61
CA GLY A 51 24.54 8.50 -4.35
C GLY A 51 23.01 8.56 -4.16
N ASP A 52 22.25 8.83 -5.21
CA ASP A 52 20.80 8.86 -5.17
C ASP A 52 20.21 7.48 -4.90
N VAL A 53 20.66 6.45 -5.61
CA VAL A 53 20.20 5.06 -5.44
C VAL A 53 20.63 4.51 -4.08
N ASP A 54 21.88 4.72 -3.66
CA ASP A 54 22.38 4.28 -2.34
C ASP A 54 21.57 4.95 -1.21
N SER A 55 21.33 6.24 -1.31
CA SER A 55 20.51 6.98 -0.34
C SER A 55 19.08 6.44 -0.27
N PHE A 56 18.49 6.14 -1.41
CA PHE A 56 17.15 5.55 -1.47
C PHE A 56 17.12 4.15 -0.81
N ILE A 57 18.07 3.28 -1.18
CA ILE A 57 18.14 1.91 -0.65
C ILE A 57 18.41 1.94 0.84
N CYS A 58 19.40 2.71 1.30
CA CYS A 58 19.76 2.76 2.71
C CYS A 58 18.73 3.49 3.57
N GLY A 59 17.98 4.41 2.99
CA GLY A 59 16.85 5.06 3.65
C GLY A 59 15.66 4.11 3.86
N ASN A 60 15.39 3.22 2.91
CA ASN A 60 14.29 2.27 3.00
C ASN A 60 14.69 0.94 3.64
N PHE A 61 15.97 0.52 3.51
CA PHE A 61 16.48 -0.76 3.98
C PHE A 61 17.79 -0.57 4.76
N PRO A 62 17.81 0.12 5.92
CA PRO A 62 19.03 0.46 6.64
C PRO A 62 19.82 -0.76 7.08
N ARG A 63 19.18 -1.92 7.31
CA ARG A 63 19.84 -3.18 7.66
C ARG A 63 20.67 -3.77 6.52
N ASN A 64 20.45 -3.31 5.30
CA ASN A 64 21.16 -3.76 4.10
C ASN A 64 22.35 -2.84 3.75
N CYS A 65 22.76 -1.95 4.67
CA CYS A 65 23.78 -0.95 4.39
C CYS A 65 24.90 -0.91 5.45
N HIS A 66 26.14 -0.68 4.98
CA HIS A 66 27.28 -0.35 5.83
C HIS A 66 27.31 1.14 6.19
N GLY A 67 27.93 1.49 7.34
CA GLY A 67 28.15 2.89 7.72
C GLY A 67 26.90 3.62 8.17
N VAL A 68 25.81 2.91 8.39
CA VAL A 68 24.75 3.35 9.29
C VAL A 68 25.29 3.01 10.68
N ASP A 69 26.24 3.85 11.18
CA ASP A 69 26.48 3.87 12.61
C ASP A 69 25.10 3.88 13.25
N SER A 70 24.97 3.09 14.31
CA SER A 70 23.74 3.04 15.12
C SER A 70 23.42 4.46 15.58
N VAL A 71 23.08 5.33 14.64
CA VAL A 71 22.22 6.46 14.97
C VAL A 71 21.07 5.73 15.62
N VAL A 72 21.05 5.84 16.93
CA VAL A 72 19.93 5.49 17.77
C VAL A 72 18.73 5.74 16.88
N VAL A 73 18.25 4.63 16.27
CA VAL A 73 16.97 4.63 15.63
C VAL A 73 16.10 5.03 16.79
N THR A 74 15.87 6.34 16.88
CA THR A 74 14.82 6.86 17.70
C THR A 74 13.65 6.07 17.21
N SER A 75 13.43 4.95 17.94
CA SER A 75 12.36 4.02 17.76
C SER A 75 11.73 4.15 16.37
N VAL A 76 12.11 3.25 15.43
CA VAL A 76 11.11 2.76 14.51
C VAL A 76 10.05 2.23 15.46
N THR A 77 9.11 3.08 15.80
CA THR A 77 7.88 2.71 16.47
C THR A 77 7.41 1.52 15.67
N ALA A 78 7.38 0.36 16.32
CA ALA A 78 6.86 -0.86 15.72
C ALA A 78 5.65 -0.44 14.90
N PRO A 79 5.53 -0.85 13.62
CA PRO A 79 4.54 -0.31 12.73
C PRO A 79 3.23 -0.24 13.49
N THR A 80 2.68 0.95 13.62
CA THR A 80 1.47 1.10 14.42
C THR A 80 0.43 0.21 13.76
N ARG A 81 -0.45 -0.40 14.52
CA ARG A 81 -1.54 -1.25 14.01
C ARG A 81 -2.29 -0.59 12.83
N GLN A 82 -2.21 0.73 12.75
CA GLN A 82 -2.78 1.56 11.68
C GLN A 82 -1.92 1.57 10.40
N SER A 83 -0.59 1.59 10.51
CA SER A 83 0.28 1.54 9.32
C SER A 83 0.30 0.14 8.68
N GLU A 84 0.19 -0.90 9.48
CA GLU A 84 0.01 -2.27 8.97
C GLU A 84 -1.32 -2.38 8.22
N LEU A 85 -2.40 -1.86 8.79
CA LEU A 85 -3.71 -1.89 8.15
C LEU A 85 -3.72 -1.10 6.83
N LEU A 86 -3.02 0.04 6.76
CA LEU A 86 -2.89 0.81 5.53
C LEU A 86 -2.19 0.00 4.42
N ASN A 87 -1.11 -0.72 4.77
CA ASN A 87 -0.37 -1.57 3.83
C ASN A 87 -1.23 -2.73 3.32
N ASP A 88 -1.99 -3.38 4.21
CA ASP A 88 -2.87 -4.49 3.83
C ASP A 88 -4.01 -4.03 2.92
N ILE A 89 -4.63 -2.90 3.23
CA ILE A 89 -5.66 -2.29 2.40
C ILE A 89 -5.10 -1.95 1.01
N THR A 90 -3.89 -1.40 0.96
CA THR A 90 -3.22 -1.06 -0.31
C THR A 90 -2.96 -2.33 -1.13
N THR A 91 -2.46 -3.38 -0.49
CA THR A 91 -2.19 -4.69 -1.12
C THR A 91 -3.48 -5.33 -1.62
N TRP A 92 -4.53 -5.34 -0.79
CA TRP A 92 -5.84 -5.84 -1.17
C TRP A 92 -6.38 -5.10 -2.42
N ALA A 93 -6.35 -3.77 -2.42
CA ALA A 93 -6.85 -2.98 -3.55
C ALA A 93 -6.04 -3.21 -4.83
N LYS A 94 -4.71 -3.37 -4.73
CA LYS A 94 -3.85 -3.73 -5.87
C LYS A 94 -4.20 -5.11 -6.42
N ASN A 95 -4.38 -6.11 -5.55
CA ASN A 95 -4.74 -7.47 -5.98
C ASN A 95 -6.07 -7.50 -6.71
N ILE A 96 -7.05 -6.71 -6.26
CA ILE A 96 -8.32 -6.54 -6.96
C ILE A 96 -8.11 -5.96 -8.37
N LEU A 97 -7.36 -4.89 -8.51
CA LEU A 97 -7.07 -4.28 -9.82
C LEU A 97 -6.32 -5.23 -10.76
N LEU A 98 -5.40 -6.04 -10.23
CA LEU A 98 -4.58 -6.96 -11.01
C LEU A 98 -5.31 -8.26 -11.39
N SER A 99 -6.34 -8.64 -10.66
CA SER A 99 -7.03 -9.93 -10.85
C SER A 99 -7.78 -10.04 -12.19
N GLN A 100 -7.91 -8.96 -12.95
CA GLN A 100 -8.66 -8.88 -14.24
C GLN A 100 -10.08 -9.50 -14.20
N LYS A 101 -10.51 -9.99 -13.05
CA LYS A 101 -11.88 -10.47 -12.88
C LYS A 101 -12.80 -9.26 -12.91
N GLN A 102 -13.76 -9.26 -13.81
CA GLN A 102 -14.86 -8.30 -13.78
C GLN A 102 -15.58 -8.45 -12.44
N MET A 103 -15.17 -7.66 -11.45
CA MET A 103 -15.87 -7.63 -10.18
C MET A 103 -17.23 -7.01 -10.39
N ARG A 104 -18.27 -7.80 -10.18
CA ARG A 104 -19.62 -7.28 -10.15
C ARG A 104 -19.78 -6.43 -8.89
N LEU A 105 -20.03 -5.15 -9.11
CA LEU A 105 -20.41 -4.27 -8.02
C LEU A 105 -21.92 -4.42 -7.78
N VAL A 106 -22.30 -4.50 -6.51
CA VAL A 106 -23.71 -4.56 -6.11
C VAL A 106 -24.41 -3.22 -6.33
N SER A 107 -25.75 -3.18 -6.18
CA SER A 107 -26.51 -1.92 -6.28
C SER A 107 -26.11 -0.93 -5.18
N ASP A 108 -26.39 0.36 -5.41
CA ASP A 108 -26.10 1.41 -4.42
C ASP A 108 -26.90 1.24 -3.14
N GLU A 109 -28.15 0.75 -3.23
CA GLU A 109 -29.01 0.48 -2.08
C GLU A 109 -28.42 -0.63 -1.20
N LEU A 110 -27.92 -1.72 -1.81
CA LEU A 110 -27.31 -2.81 -1.06
C LEU A 110 -25.96 -2.36 -0.46
N ALA A 111 -25.18 -1.59 -1.21
CA ALA A 111 -23.93 -1.03 -0.70
C ALA A 111 -24.19 -0.09 0.49
N GLU A 112 -25.23 0.75 0.45
CA GLU A 112 -25.61 1.63 1.57
C GLU A 112 -26.05 0.84 2.80
N ALA A 113 -26.86 -0.21 2.64
CA ALA A 113 -27.27 -1.08 3.75
C ALA A 113 -26.06 -1.69 4.46
N ARG A 114 -25.10 -2.21 3.68
CA ARG A 114 -23.82 -2.74 4.19
C ARG A 114 -22.97 -1.66 4.85
N ALA A 115 -22.94 -0.45 4.26
CA ALA A 115 -22.23 0.69 4.81
C ALA A 115 -22.75 1.09 6.19
N LEU A 116 -24.07 1.10 6.38
CA LEU A 116 -24.70 1.38 7.67
C LEU A 116 -24.32 0.35 8.73
N THR A 117 -24.22 -0.92 8.35
CA THR A 117 -23.73 -2.01 9.22
C THR A 117 -22.26 -1.78 9.60
N CYS A 118 -21.41 -1.51 8.62
CA CYS A 118 -20.00 -1.23 8.86
C CYS A 118 -19.76 0.04 9.70
N ALA A 119 -20.57 1.09 9.51
CA ALA A 119 -20.45 2.35 10.26
C ALA A 119 -20.65 2.17 11.78
N LYS A 120 -21.44 1.17 12.18
CA LYS A 120 -21.70 0.80 13.59
C LYS A 120 -20.77 -0.27 14.12
N CYS A 121 -19.95 -0.87 13.25
CA CYS A 121 -19.10 -2.01 13.60
C CYS A 121 -17.87 -1.55 14.41
N PRO A 122 -17.56 -2.16 15.56
CA PRO A 122 -16.36 -1.83 16.36
C PRO A 122 -15.05 -2.19 15.65
N LYS A 123 -15.12 -2.96 14.55
CA LYS A 123 -13.96 -3.32 13.71
C LYS A 123 -13.70 -2.32 12.59
N ASN A 124 -14.57 -1.33 12.40
CA ASN A 124 -14.37 -0.20 11.50
C ASN A 124 -13.46 0.84 12.17
N ILE A 125 -12.16 0.76 11.91
CA ILE A 125 -11.15 1.59 12.57
C ILE A 125 -10.45 2.53 11.60
N LYS A 126 -10.06 3.72 12.08
CA LYS A 126 -9.28 4.66 11.30
C LYS A 126 -7.89 4.08 11.01
N TYR A 127 -7.49 4.10 9.74
CA TYR A 127 -6.15 3.66 9.32
C TYR A 127 -5.33 4.77 8.67
N LYS A 128 -5.93 5.94 8.45
CA LYS A 128 -5.29 7.08 7.80
C LYS A 128 -4.46 7.86 8.81
N SER A 129 -3.28 7.35 9.11
CA SER A 129 -2.29 8.02 9.96
C SER A 129 -0.89 7.80 9.40
N GLY A 130 -0.02 8.79 9.53
CA GLY A 130 1.37 8.73 9.08
C GLY A 130 1.57 9.27 7.68
N CYS A 131 2.10 8.44 6.76
CA CYS A 131 2.48 8.84 5.41
C CYS A 131 1.31 9.40 4.58
N SER A 132 1.24 10.71 4.37
CA SER A 132 0.16 11.37 3.62
C SER A 132 0.09 10.94 2.15
N SER A 133 1.24 10.75 1.48
CA SER A 133 1.30 10.26 0.11
C SER A 133 0.82 8.81 -0.01
N CYS A 134 1.13 7.95 0.99
CA CYS A 134 0.63 6.57 1.05
C CYS A 134 -0.89 6.53 1.20
N ILE A 135 -1.45 7.39 2.04
CA ILE A 135 -2.90 7.53 2.23
C ILE A 135 -3.55 7.97 0.92
N ALA A 136 -3.02 9.00 0.26
CA ALA A 136 -3.55 9.49 -1.01
C ALA A 136 -3.48 8.43 -2.12
N ALA A 137 -2.41 7.64 -2.18
CA ALA A 137 -2.29 6.53 -3.12
C ALA A 137 -3.34 5.43 -2.85
N THR A 138 -3.53 5.05 -1.58
CA THR A 138 -4.55 4.07 -1.18
C THR A 138 -5.95 4.58 -1.49
N ASP A 139 -6.24 5.86 -1.25
CA ASP A 139 -7.54 6.46 -1.56
C ASP A 139 -7.84 6.44 -3.08
N ARG A 140 -6.83 6.71 -3.92
CA ARG A 140 -6.97 6.58 -5.38
C ARG A 140 -7.25 5.14 -5.80
N LEU A 141 -6.52 4.17 -5.27
CA LEU A 141 -6.73 2.75 -5.56
C LEU A 141 -8.13 2.29 -5.14
N THR A 142 -8.57 2.62 -3.92
CA THR A 142 -9.90 2.24 -3.43
C THR A 142 -11.02 2.94 -4.19
N ALA A 143 -10.82 4.18 -4.66
CA ALA A 143 -11.75 4.86 -5.54
C ALA A 143 -11.84 4.17 -6.92
N SER A 144 -10.71 3.74 -7.48
CA SER A 144 -10.69 3.03 -8.76
C SER A 144 -11.43 1.71 -8.71
N ILE A 145 -11.21 0.86 -7.69
CA ILE A 145 -11.86 -0.46 -7.59
C ILE A 145 -13.37 -0.36 -7.36
N ARG A 146 -13.89 0.70 -6.73
CA ARG A 146 -15.32 0.98 -6.60
C ARG A 146 -15.89 1.81 -7.76
N GLN A 147 -15.10 2.05 -8.82
CA GLN A 147 -15.47 2.80 -10.02
C GLN A 147 -15.99 4.20 -9.71
N GLY A 148 -15.41 4.88 -8.73
CA GLY A 148 -15.81 6.21 -8.28
C GLY A 148 -17.14 6.28 -7.52
N ARG A 149 -17.85 5.15 -7.36
CA ARG A 149 -19.11 5.09 -6.60
C ARG A 149 -18.89 5.37 -5.12
N ASP A 150 -19.89 5.92 -4.45
CA ASP A 150 -19.85 6.25 -3.02
C ASP A 150 -21.22 6.03 -2.38
N THR A 151 -21.25 5.82 -1.06
CA THR A 151 -22.46 5.70 -0.27
C THR A 151 -22.66 6.95 0.60
N TYR A 152 -23.88 7.22 1.04
CA TYR A 152 -24.17 8.32 1.98
C TYR A 152 -23.38 8.14 3.30
N SER A 153 -23.20 6.90 3.70
CA SER A 153 -22.49 6.53 4.93
C SER A 153 -20.97 6.45 4.78
N SER A 154 -20.40 6.65 3.58
CA SER A 154 -18.95 6.50 3.29
C SER A 154 -18.06 7.32 4.21
N LYS A 155 -18.49 8.53 4.60
CA LYS A 155 -17.74 9.41 5.53
C LYS A 155 -17.52 8.78 6.91
N LYS A 156 -18.34 7.80 7.31
CA LYS A 156 -18.26 7.06 8.57
C LYS A 156 -17.44 5.78 8.43
N LEU A 157 -17.10 5.40 7.20
CA LEU A 157 -16.37 4.18 6.89
C LEU A 157 -14.86 4.42 6.88
N SER A 158 -14.12 3.38 7.27
CA SER A 158 -12.68 3.35 7.26
C SER A 158 -12.20 1.92 7.01
N GLY A 159 -11.08 1.48 7.59
CA GLY A 159 -10.58 0.12 7.42
C GLY A 159 -11.26 -0.90 8.33
N CYS A 160 -11.47 -2.10 7.82
CA CYS A 160 -11.85 -3.25 8.64
C CYS A 160 -10.60 -3.85 9.30
N SER A 161 -10.53 -3.85 10.63
CA SER A 161 -9.36 -4.39 11.36
C SER A 161 -9.28 -5.92 11.34
N VAL A 162 -10.34 -6.61 10.96
CA VAL A 162 -10.40 -8.07 10.83
C VAL A 162 -10.08 -8.49 9.41
N MET A 163 -10.83 -7.97 8.45
CA MET A 163 -10.73 -8.37 7.05
C MET A 163 -9.64 -7.63 6.27
N ARG A 164 -9.04 -6.59 6.88
CA ARG A 164 -7.88 -5.85 6.34
C ARG A 164 -8.14 -5.19 4.98
N TYR A 165 -9.33 -4.65 4.76
CA TYR A 165 -9.73 -3.91 3.57
C TYR A 165 -10.38 -2.55 3.91
N ASP A 166 -10.55 -1.69 2.89
CA ASP A 166 -11.29 -0.42 3.01
C ASP A 166 -12.80 -0.68 2.91
N ASN A 167 -13.53 -0.41 3.99
CA ASN A 167 -14.99 -0.59 4.02
C ASN A 167 -15.72 0.26 2.98
N ARG A 168 -15.18 1.43 2.59
CA ARG A 168 -15.80 2.30 1.56
C ARG A 168 -15.84 1.63 0.19
N ALA A 169 -14.87 0.76 -0.09
CA ALA A 169 -14.84 -0.01 -1.33
C ALA A 169 -15.50 -1.37 -1.16
N ALA A 170 -15.21 -2.07 -0.05
CA ALA A 170 -15.65 -3.45 0.17
C ALA A 170 -17.17 -3.63 0.13
N VAL A 171 -17.95 -2.65 0.60
CA VAL A 171 -19.42 -2.71 0.61
C VAL A 171 -20.04 -2.82 -0.78
N PHE A 172 -19.31 -2.47 -1.83
CA PHE A 172 -19.73 -2.58 -3.21
C PHE A 172 -19.49 -3.96 -3.84
N PHE A 173 -18.65 -4.82 -3.26
CA PHE A 173 -18.31 -6.10 -3.84
C PHE A 173 -19.24 -7.23 -3.36
N ASP A 174 -19.41 -8.25 -4.20
CA ASP A 174 -20.10 -9.47 -3.79
C ASP A 174 -19.34 -10.16 -2.65
N LYS A 175 -20.10 -10.73 -1.69
CA LYS A 175 -19.54 -11.42 -0.52
C LYS A 175 -18.67 -12.62 -0.89
N GLU A 176 -18.88 -13.21 -2.06
CA GLU A 176 -18.09 -14.32 -2.59
C GLU A 176 -16.60 -13.97 -2.86
N HIS A 177 -16.28 -12.67 -2.88
CA HIS A 177 -14.91 -12.19 -3.01
C HIS A 177 -14.14 -12.13 -1.68
N PHE A 178 -14.77 -12.49 -0.57
CA PHE A 178 -14.20 -12.38 0.76
C PHE A 178 -14.13 -13.75 1.44
N GLU A 179 -12.95 -14.13 1.89
CA GLU A 179 -12.78 -15.29 2.76
C GLU A 179 -13.18 -14.92 4.19
N LEU A 180 -14.24 -15.55 4.69
CA LEU A 180 -14.71 -15.32 6.05
C LEU A 180 -13.77 -15.96 7.06
N THR A 181 -13.44 -15.20 8.10
CA THR A 181 -12.71 -15.70 9.27
C THR A 181 -13.63 -15.75 10.49
N ASP A 182 -13.32 -16.59 11.46
CA ASP A 182 -14.09 -16.72 12.70
C ASP A 182 -14.14 -15.41 13.52
N SER A 183 -13.14 -14.53 13.30
CA SER A 183 -13.03 -13.24 13.98
C SER A 183 -14.02 -12.19 13.50
N VAL A 184 -14.77 -12.47 12.43
CA VAL A 184 -15.78 -11.54 11.89
C VAL A 184 -16.96 -11.44 12.85
N PRO A 185 -17.39 -10.22 13.26
CA PRO A 185 -18.53 -10.05 14.18
C PRO A 185 -19.82 -10.68 13.64
N ALA A 186 -20.69 -11.14 14.55
CA ALA A 186 -21.96 -11.78 14.18
C ALA A 186 -22.87 -10.87 13.32
N LEU A 187 -22.82 -9.55 13.56
CA LEU A 187 -23.61 -8.55 12.81
C LEU A 187 -22.94 -8.11 11.50
N CYS A 188 -21.87 -8.76 11.06
CA CYS A 188 -21.21 -8.40 9.81
C CYS A 188 -22.08 -8.80 8.62
N TRP A 189 -22.27 -7.89 7.68
CA TRP A 189 -23.04 -8.14 6.45
C TRP A 189 -22.49 -9.31 5.60
N LEU A 190 -21.23 -9.69 5.80
CA LEU A 190 -20.64 -10.87 5.15
C LEU A 190 -21.22 -12.19 5.64
N LYS A 191 -21.89 -12.20 6.81
CA LYS A 191 -22.51 -13.39 7.41
C LYS A 191 -24.01 -13.52 7.08
N GLU A 192 -24.59 -12.48 6.47
CA GLU A 192 -25.97 -12.51 5.95
C GLU A 192 -26.01 -13.25 4.61
#